data_eb50223a7a7bbcfa5a3d42fdf4f9bdd8
#
_entry.id   eb50223a7a7bbcfa5a3d42fdf4f9bdd8
#
_cell.length_a   1.000
_cell.length_b   1.000
_cell.length_c   1.000
_cell.angle_alpha   90.00
_cell.angle_beta   90.00
_cell.angle_gamma   90.00
#
_symmetry.space_group_name_H-M   'P 1'
#
loop_
_entity.id
_entity.type
_entity.pdbx_description
1 polymer ?
#
loop_
_entity_poly.entity_id
_entity_poly.type
_entity_poly.pdbx_seq_one_letter_code
_entity_poly.pdbx_strand_id
1 'polypeptide(L)'
;RVIMPPAVNTIQFVTIFYLLYITPWYDLMVSEHAGHLIMNWVFLFSGYLYYWDMIGSDPKPRQNSVVKRLAWLVFSMPFHLYFGVYLMQLSQILAEDFYQSLLLPWGVDLMHDQNVGGGIAWASGSFPLIVVFGTLFLQWLKEDRKEAREYDQRAEETGDDDLEAYNAMLAAMNRGED
;
A
#
# COMPACT_ATOMS: atom_id res chain seq x y z
N ARG A 1 18.65 2.96 -14.84
CA ARG A 1 17.58 3.52 -13.95
C ARG A 1 16.41 2.56 -14.02
N VAL A 2 16.36 1.61 -13.10
CA VAL A 2 15.23 0.67 -13.00
C VAL A 2 14.13 1.39 -12.23
N ILE A 3 13.11 1.87 -12.94
CA ILE A 3 11.90 2.42 -12.33
C ILE A 3 10.95 1.24 -12.24
N MET A 4 10.81 0.69 -11.06
CA MET A 4 9.81 -0.34 -10.82
C MET A 4 8.41 0.31 -10.83
N PRO A 5 7.44 -0.26 -11.55
CA PRO A 5 6.07 0.23 -11.51
C PRO A 5 5.47 0.02 -10.10
N PRO A 6 4.48 0.83 -9.65
CA PRO A 6 3.87 0.71 -8.33
C PRO A 6 3.36 -0.68 -8.02
N ALA A 7 2.89 -1.38 -9.05
CA ALA A 7 2.47 -2.78 -8.94
C ALA A 7 3.58 -3.69 -8.41
N VAL A 8 4.79 -3.57 -8.95
CA VAL A 8 5.93 -4.41 -8.56
C VAL A 8 6.35 -4.10 -7.13
N ASN A 9 6.42 -2.80 -6.75
CA ASN A 9 6.75 -2.40 -5.40
C ASN A 9 5.70 -2.86 -4.38
N THR A 10 4.42 -2.81 -4.73
CA THR A 10 3.32 -3.29 -3.88
C THR A 10 3.37 -4.81 -3.72
N ILE A 11 3.51 -5.54 -4.82
CA ILE A 11 3.59 -7.01 -4.80
C ILE A 11 4.82 -7.46 -3.98
N GLN A 12 5.98 -6.86 -4.22
CA GLN A 12 7.21 -7.15 -3.49
C GLN A 12 7.05 -6.87 -1.98
N PHE A 13 6.47 -5.71 -1.61
CA PHE A 13 6.22 -5.34 -0.22
C PHE A 13 5.32 -6.36 0.49
N VAL A 14 4.20 -6.74 -0.12
CA VAL A 14 3.29 -7.74 0.44
C VAL A 14 3.95 -9.13 0.50
N THR A 15 4.59 -9.55 -0.59
CA THR A 15 5.15 -10.91 -0.71
C THR A 15 6.26 -11.18 0.31
N ILE A 16 7.08 -10.19 0.66
CA ILE A 16 8.18 -10.38 1.63
C ILE A 16 7.65 -10.82 2.99
N PHE A 17 6.56 -10.22 3.49
CA PHE A 17 5.99 -10.62 4.77
C PHE A 17 5.50 -12.07 4.72
N TYR A 18 4.72 -12.42 3.72
CA TYR A 18 4.18 -13.78 3.61
C TYR A 18 5.28 -14.82 3.36
N LEU A 19 6.22 -14.50 2.47
CA LEU A 19 7.34 -15.41 2.17
C LEU A 19 8.16 -15.72 3.44
N LEU A 20 8.44 -14.71 4.25
CA LEU A 20 9.23 -14.89 5.46
C LEU A 20 8.49 -15.75 6.50
N TYR A 21 7.23 -15.43 6.80
CA TYR A 21 6.51 -16.02 7.93
C TYR A 21 5.71 -17.29 7.61
N ILE A 22 5.43 -17.59 6.36
CA ILE A 22 4.77 -18.84 5.94
C ILE A 22 5.80 -19.96 5.68
N THR A 23 7.06 -19.58 5.42
CA THR A 23 8.11 -20.54 5.13
C THR A 23 9.07 -20.68 6.33
N PRO A 24 9.92 -21.72 6.37
CA PRO A 24 10.93 -21.88 7.42
C PRO A 24 12.03 -20.78 7.42
N TRP A 25 11.93 -19.80 6.56
CA TRP A 25 12.93 -18.71 6.49
C TRP A 25 12.92 -17.85 7.74
N TYR A 26 11.79 -17.68 8.40
CA TYR A 26 11.75 -16.93 9.65
C TYR A 26 12.59 -17.61 10.74
N ASP A 27 12.43 -18.92 10.90
CA ASP A 27 13.19 -19.70 11.89
C ASP A 27 14.71 -19.62 11.63
N LEU A 28 15.11 -19.74 10.34
CA LEU A 28 16.49 -19.61 9.94
C LEU A 28 17.03 -18.20 10.20
N MET A 29 16.27 -17.17 9.82
CA MET A 29 16.71 -15.78 9.93
C MET A 29 16.79 -15.31 11.38
N VAL A 30 15.87 -15.73 12.24
CA VAL A 30 15.86 -15.32 13.64
C VAL A 30 16.91 -16.04 14.48
N SER A 31 17.29 -17.25 14.10
CA SER A 31 18.29 -18.05 14.83
C SER A 31 19.73 -17.56 14.64
N GLU A 32 19.99 -16.81 13.59
CA GLU A 32 21.33 -16.36 13.21
C GLU A 32 21.49 -14.83 13.28
N HIS A 33 22.57 -14.35 13.85
CA HIS A 33 22.83 -12.89 13.93
C HIS A 33 22.82 -12.22 12.54
N ALA A 34 23.45 -12.85 11.55
CA ALA A 34 23.44 -12.37 10.18
C ALA A 34 22.04 -12.37 9.59
N GLY A 35 21.21 -13.38 9.93
CA GLY A 35 19.81 -13.47 9.53
C GLY A 35 18.99 -12.28 10.02
N HIS A 36 19.14 -11.91 11.29
CA HIS A 36 18.50 -10.72 11.87
C HIS A 36 18.85 -9.44 11.10
N LEU A 37 20.13 -9.25 10.78
CA LEU A 37 20.56 -8.07 10.02
C LEU A 37 19.97 -8.06 8.61
N ILE A 38 20.00 -9.19 7.91
CA ILE A 38 19.43 -9.33 6.56
C ILE A 38 17.94 -9.03 6.61
N MET A 39 17.19 -9.61 7.55
CA MET A 39 15.75 -9.40 7.70
C MET A 39 15.42 -7.92 7.92
N ASN A 40 16.14 -7.24 8.82
CA ASN A 40 15.94 -5.81 9.09
C ASN A 40 16.18 -4.95 7.82
N TRP A 41 17.26 -5.22 7.08
CA TRP A 41 17.55 -4.50 5.86
C TRP A 41 16.53 -4.77 4.75
N VAL A 42 16.10 -6.02 4.61
CA VAL A 42 15.07 -6.40 3.62
C VAL A 42 13.75 -5.67 3.90
N PHE A 43 13.30 -5.65 5.16
CA PHE A 43 12.09 -4.91 5.53
C PHE A 43 12.24 -3.40 5.35
N LEU A 44 13.39 -2.84 5.75
CA LEU A 44 13.66 -1.41 5.61
C LEU A 44 13.64 -0.99 4.13
N PHE A 45 14.36 -1.68 3.27
CA PHE A 45 14.41 -1.37 1.84
C PHE A 45 13.08 -1.62 1.14
N SER A 46 12.39 -2.70 1.49
CA SER A 46 11.07 -3.00 0.94
C SER A 46 10.06 -1.91 1.27
N GLY A 47 9.99 -1.51 2.55
CA GLY A 47 9.13 -0.42 2.99
C GLY A 47 9.52 0.92 2.37
N TYR A 48 10.82 1.22 2.31
CA TYR A 48 11.31 2.44 1.67
C TYR A 48 10.90 2.53 0.20
N LEU A 49 11.11 1.48 -0.60
CA LEU A 49 10.74 1.46 -2.01
C LEU A 49 9.23 1.61 -2.20
N TYR A 50 8.44 0.93 -1.36
CA TYR A 50 7.00 1.01 -1.40
C TYR A 50 6.49 2.43 -1.11
N TYR A 51 6.87 3.00 0.03
CA TYR A 51 6.40 4.34 0.43
C TYR A 51 7.00 5.46 -0.41
N TRP A 52 8.25 5.32 -0.86
CA TRP A 52 8.85 6.28 -1.78
C TRP A 52 8.10 6.37 -3.11
N ASP A 53 7.60 5.24 -3.61
CA ASP A 53 6.81 5.23 -4.83
C ASP A 53 5.40 5.80 -4.60
N MET A 54 4.81 5.56 -3.45
CA MET A 54 3.48 6.06 -3.08
C MET A 54 3.47 7.57 -2.82
N ILE A 55 4.39 8.09 -2.00
CA ILE A 55 4.37 9.49 -1.54
C ILE A 55 5.30 10.36 -2.37
N GLY A 56 6.40 9.80 -2.90
CA GLY A 56 7.52 10.54 -3.46
C GLY A 56 7.11 11.62 -4.44
N SER A 57 7.41 12.85 -4.08
CA SER A 57 7.24 14.08 -4.89
C SER A 57 8.43 14.33 -5.82
N ASP A 58 9.47 13.51 -5.73
CA ASP A 58 10.67 13.64 -6.55
C ASP A 58 10.35 13.53 -8.04
N PRO A 59 10.99 14.35 -8.90
CA PRO A 59 10.79 14.29 -10.32
C PRO A 59 11.24 12.92 -10.86
N LYS A 60 10.26 12.08 -11.19
CA LYS A 60 10.47 10.75 -11.79
C LYS A 60 10.29 10.86 -13.31
N PRO A 61 11.02 10.09 -14.11
CA PRO A 61 10.84 10.08 -15.57
C PRO A 61 9.43 9.69 -16.02
N ARG A 62 8.70 8.97 -15.15
CA ARG A 62 7.31 8.61 -15.33
C ARG A 62 6.59 8.73 -14.00
N GLN A 63 5.84 9.79 -13.81
CA GLN A 63 4.95 9.91 -12.66
C GLN A 63 3.69 9.09 -12.92
N ASN A 64 3.36 8.22 -11.97
CA ASN A 64 2.07 7.55 -11.97
C ASN A 64 1.00 8.52 -11.47
N SER A 65 -0.18 8.49 -12.08
CA SER A 65 -1.31 9.29 -11.60
C SER A 65 -1.60 8.96 -10.13
N VAL A 66 -2.07 9.95 -9.37
CA VAL A 66 -2.42 9.77 -7.95
C VAL A 66 -3.46 8.67 -7.78
N VAL A 67 -4.42 8.56 -8.69
CA VAL A 67 -5.45 7.51 -8.70
C VAL A 67 -4.83 6.11 -8.76
N LYS A 68 -3.81 5.89 -9.61
CA LYS A 68 -3.12 4.59 -9.68
C LYS A 68 -2.37 4.27 -8.40
N ARG A 69 -1.69 5.24 -7.79
CA ARG A 69 -1.00 5.06 -6.51
C ARG A 69 -2.00 4.75 -5.38
N LEU A 70 -3.12 5.46 -5.34
CA LEU A 70 -4.19 5.24 -4.40
C LEU A 70 -4.81 3.83 -4.56
N ALA A 71 -5.05 3.40 -5.80
CA ALA A 71 -5.58 2.07 -6.08
C ALA A 71 -4.63 0.95 -5.59
N TRP A 72 -3.32 1.07 -5.82
CA TRP A 72 -2.33 0.11 -5.33
C TRP A 72 -2.18 0.13 -3.81
N LEU A 73 -2.30 1.31 -3.18
CA LEU A 73 -2.31 1.42 -1.73
C LEU A 73 -3.53 0.69 -1.13
N VAL A 74 -4.72 0.98 -1.64
CA VAL A 74 -5.97 0.33 -1.20
C VAL A 74 -5.91 -1.18 -1.42
N PHE A 75 -5.34 -1.62 -2.56
CA PHE A 75 -5.13 -3.04 -2.84
C PHE A 75 -4.22 -3.72 -1.81
N SER A 76 -3.20 -3.04 -1.29
CA SER A 76 -2.28 -3.63 -0.29
C SER A 76 -2.87 -3.73 1.12
N MET A 77 -3.84 -2.89 1.47
CA MET A 77 -4.41 -2.84 2.82
C MET A 77 -5.00 -4.16 3.34
N PRO A 78 -5.83 -4.90 2.58
CA PRO A 78 -6.36 -6.17 3.03
C PRO A 78 -5.29 -7.21 3.37
N PHE A 79 -4.21 -7.26 2.57
CA PHE A 79 -3.11 -8.18 2.81
C PHE A 79 -2.38 -7.87 4.11
N HIS A 80 -2.14 -6.60 4.40
CA HIS A 80 -1.53 -6.18 5.65
C HIS A 80 -2.42 -6.52 6.85
N LEU A 81 -3.70 -6.22 6.78
CA LEU A 81 -4.67 -6.54 7.83
C LEU A 81 -4.76 -8.06 8.06
N TYR A 82 -4.84 -8.82 6.97
CA TYR A 82 -4.91 -10.27 7.04
C TYR A 82 -3.64 -10.89 7.62
N PHE A 83 -2.47 -10.32 7.33
CA PHE A 83 -1.20 -10.80 7.87
C PHE A 83 -1.16 -10.78 9.41
N GLY A 84 -1.59 -9.69 10.04
CA GLY A 84 -1.66 -9.62 11.51
C GLY A 84 -2.65 -10.64 12.10
N VAL A 85 -3.83 -10.78 11.46
CA VAL A 85 -4.82 -11.80 11.85
C VAL A 85 -4.27 -13.22 11.68
N TYR A 86 -3.54 -13.46 10.59
CA TYR A 86 -2.85 -14.73 10.35
C TYR A 86 -1.90 -15.09 11.49
N LEU A 87 -1.04 -14.16 11.91
CA LEU A 87 -0.12 -14.38 13.03
C LEU A 87 -0.87 -14.67 14.35
N MET A 88 -1.96 -13.96 14.63
CA MET A 88 -2.78 -14.20 15.83
C MET A 88 -3.48 -15.55 15.84
N GLN A 89 -3.78 -16.12 14.68
CA GLN A 89 -4.51 -17.39 14.57
C GLN A 89 -3.63 -18.62 14.39
N LEU A 90 -2.31 -18.44 14.32
CA LEU A 90 -1.39 -19.57 14.24
C LEU A 90 -1.51 -20.45 15.50
N SER A 91 -1.66 -21.76 15.31
CA SER A 91 -1.64 -22.76 16.36
C SER A 91 -0.24 -23.28 16.69
N GLN A 92 0.76 -22.80 15.98
CA GLN A 92 2.17 -23.15 16.16
C GLN A 92 2.96 -21.89 16.50
N ILE A 93 3.94 -22.04 17.38
CA ILE A 93 4.86 -20.94 17.71
C ILE A 93 5.91 -20.84 16.61
N LEU A 94 6.03 -19.66 16.04
CA LEU A 94 7.08 -19.36 15.05
C LEU A 94 8.44 -19.31 15.74
N ALA A 95 9.44 -19.98 15.17
CA ALA A 95 10.79 -20.08 15.72
C ALA A 95 10.82 -20.50 17.19
N GLU A 96 10.00 -21.49 17.56
CA GLU A 96 9.82 -21.94 18.95
C GLU A 96 11.16 -22.27 19.62
N ASP A 97 12.03 -23.03 18.97
CA ASP A 97 13.34 -23.43 19.50
C ASP A 97 14.22 -22.21 19.84
N PHE A 98 14.17 -21.19 19.01
CA PHE A 98 14.91 -19.95 19.25
C PHE A 98 14.39 -19.24 20.51
N TYR A 99 13.06 -18.99 20.60
CA TYR A 99 12.48 -18.30 21.74
C TYR A 99 12.60 -19.08 23.05
N GLN A 100 12.49 -20.39 23.01
CA GLN A 100 12.73 -21.24 24.19
C GLN A 100 14.19 -21.18 24.65
N SER A 101 15.14 -21.07 23.72
CA SER A 101 16.56 -20.98 24.03
C SER A 101 16.97 -19.70 24.78
N LEU A 102 16.14 -18.65 24.71
CA LEU A 102 16.41 -17.37 25.39
C LEU A 102 16.30 -17.46 26.91
N LEU A 103 15.68 -18.53 27.46
CA LEU A 103 15.55 -18.79 28.89
C LEU A 103 15.13 -17.55 29.72
N LEU A 104 14.09 -16.85 29.25
CA LEU A 104 13.64 -15.59 29.85
C LEU A 104 13.21 -15.80 31.30
N PRO A 105 13.77 -15.03 32.28
CA PRO A 105 13.59 -15.29 33.71
C PRO A 105 12.18 -15.00 34.23
N TRP A 106 11.34 -14.32 33.47
CA TRP A 106 9.98 -13.94 33.85
C TRP A 106 8.89 -14.86 33.32
N GLY A 107 9.24 -16.00 32.73
CA GLY A 107 8.27 -17.01 32.28
C GLY A 107 7.25 -16.47 31.28
N VAL A 108 7.60 -16.46 30.00
CA VAL A 108 6.72 -15.97 28.92
C VAL A 108 5.87 -17.13 28.39
N ASP A 109 4.57 -16.92 28.28
CA ASP A 109 3.72 -17.77 27.43
C ASP A 109 3.93 -17.34 25.97
N LEU A 110 4.75 -18.09 25.24
CA LEU A 110 5.14 -17.78 23.87
C LEU A 110 3.96 -17.71 22.90
N MET A 111 2.92 -18.53 23.12
CA MET A 111 1.72 -18.49 22.28
C MET A 111 0.93 -17.20 22.50
N HIS A 112 0.79 -16.79 23.75
CA HIS A 112 0.14 -15.53 24.09
C HIS A 112 0.95 -14.34 23.57
N ASP A 113 2.27 -14.38 23.73
CA ASP A 113 3.17 -13.33 23.23
C ASP A 113 3.11 -13.19 21.71
N GLN A 114 3.12 -14.30 20.97
CA GLN A 114 2.92 -14.31 19.51
C GLN A 114 1.57 -13.70 19.10
N ASN A 115 0.50 -14.01 19.83
CA ASN A 115 -0.82 -13.44 19.57
C ASN A 115 -0.82 -11.92 19.79
N VAL A 116 -0.23 -11.44 20.87
CA VAL A 116 -0.05 -10.01 21.16
C VAL A 116 0.81 -9.35 20.08
N GLY A 117 1.93 -9.98 19.69
CA GLY A 117 2.80 -9.52 18.61
C GLY A 117 2.06 -9.38 17.28
N GLY A 118 1.21 -10.35 16.94
CA GLY A 118 0.31 -10.29 15.78
C GLY A 118 -0.65 -9.11 15.84
N GLY A 119 -1.24 -8.84 17.01
CA GLY A 119 -2.10 -7.68 17.25
C GLY A 119 -1.37 -6.34 17.10
N ILE A 120 -0.14 -6.26 17.61
CA ILE A 120 0.73 -5.07 17.44
C ILE A 120 1.07 -4.88 15.97
N ALA A 121 1.45 -5.93 15.25
CA ALA A 121 1.75 -5.86 13.83
C ALA A 121 0.54 -5.37 13.02
N TRP A 122 -0.66 -5.88 13.34
CA TRP A 122 -1.91 -5.45 12.73
C TRP A 122 -2.20 -3.96 12.97
N ALA A 123 -2.09 -3.50 14.21
CA ALA A 123 -2.39 -2.12 14.58
C ALA A 123 -1.34 -1.12 14.07
N SER A 124 -0.05 -1.41 14.31
CA SER A 124 1.05 -0.50 13.97
C SER A 124 1.24 -0.31 12.48
N GLY A 125 1.06 -1.37 11.69
CA GLY A 125 1.20 -1.27 10.23
C GLY A 125 0.01 -0.57 9.56
N SER A 126 -1.17 -0.59 10.17
CA SER A 126 -2.34 0.12 9.66
C SER A 126 -2.17 1.64 9.72
N PHE A 127 -1.47 2.15 10.73
CA PHE A 127 -1.30 3.59 10.93
C PHE A 127 -0.57 4.29 9.77
N PRO A 128 0.61 3.86 9.31
CA PRO A 128 1.28 4.44 8.15
C PRO A 128 0.42 4.40 6.88
N LEU A 129 -0.30 3.30 6.65
CA LEU A 129 -1.17 3.15 5.48
C LEU A 129 -2.29 4.18 5.47
N ILE A 130 -2.92 4.45 6.62
CA ILE A 130 -3.96 5.48 6.76
C ILE A 130 -3.40 6.89 6.50
N VAL A 131 -2.21 7.20 7.02
CA VAL A 131 -1.55 8.50 6.80
C VAL A 131 -1.25 8.70 5.31
N VAL A 132 -0.71 7.67 4.65
CA VAL A 132 -0.41 7.72 3.22
C VAL A 132 -1.69 7.82 2.39
N PHE A 133 -2.73 7.07 2.76
CA PHE A 133 -4.04 7.18 2.13
C PHE A 133 -4.58 8.62 2.19
N GLY A 134 -4.59 9.23 3.37
CA GLY A 134 -5.02 10.62 3.55
C GLY A 134 -4.21 11.59 2.69
N THR A 135 -2.88 11.40 2.64
CA THR A 135 -1.99 12.23 1.83
C THR A 135 -2.31 12.12 0.34
N LEU A 136 -2.45 10.90 -0.17
CA LEU A 136 -2.79 10.66 -1.58
C LEU A 136 -4.19 11.14 -1.92
N PHE A 137 -5.14 10.95 -1.03
CA PHE A 137 -6.50 11.44 -1.21
C PHE A 137 -6.56 12.97 -1.31
N LEU A 138 -5.81 13.67 -0.46
CA LEU A 138 -5.70 15.13 -0.55
C LEU A 138 -4.99 15.61 -1.82
N GLN A 139 -4.00 14.86 -2.29
CA GLN A 139 -3.36 15.14 -3.59
C GLN A 139 -4.35 14.97 -4.72
N TRP A 140 -5.10 13.88 -4.73
CA TRP A 140 -6.13 13.64 -5.72
C TRP A 140 -7.18 14.75 -5.76
N LEU A 141 -7.72 15.16 -4.60
CA LEU A 141 -8.67 16.26 -4.52
C LEU A 141 -8.12 17.59 -5.08
N LYS A 142 -6.82 17.84 -4.89
CA LYS A 142 -6.18 19.05 -5.45
C LYS A 142 -6.04 18.98 -6.96
N GLU A 143 -5.64 17.82 -7.49
CA GLU A 143 -5.53 17.59 -8.93
C GLU A 143 -6.89 17.70 -9.61
N ASP A 144 -7.90 17.02 -9.08
CA ASP A 144 -9.28 17.04 -9.59
C ASP A 144 -9.86 18.46 -9.64
N ARG A 145 -9.69 19.23 -8.56
CA ARG A 145 -10.14 20.65 -8.53
C ARG A 145 -9.36 21.52 -9.51
N LYS A 146 -8.12 21.22 -9.78
CA LYS A 146 -7.32 21.97 -10.75
C LYS A 146 -7.80 21.67 -12.17
N GLU A 147 -8.00 20.40 -12.50
CA GLU A 147 -8.54 19.96 -13.79
C GLU A 147 -9.92 20.55 -14.05
N ALA A 148 -10.82 20.55 -13.03
CA ALA A 148 -12.12 21.16 -13.15
C ALA A 148 -12.05 22.67 -13.48
N ARG A 149 -11.17 23.42 -12.79
CA ARG A 149 -10.99 24.85 -13.06
C ARG A 149 -10.43 25.12 -14.45
N GLU A 150 -9.49 24.31 -14.89
CA GLU A 150 -8.88 24.42 -16.23
C GLU A 150 -9.92 24.08 -17.33
N TYR A 151 -10.84 23.17 -17.04
CA TYR A 151 -11.97 22.87 -17.91
C TYR A 151 -12.93 24.05 -18.00
N ASP A 152 -13.37 24.58 -16.84
CA ASP A 152 -14.27 25.72 -16.77
C ASP A 152 -13.69 26.95 -17.50
N GLN A 153 -12.41 27.27 -17.31
CA GLN A 153 -11.74 28.37 -17.99
C GLN A 153 -11.71 28.19 -19.51
N ARG A 154 -11.44 26.97 -19.98
CA ARG A 154 -11.47 26.68 -21.43
C ARG A 154 -12.87 26.81 -22.01
N ALA A 155 -13.88 26.32 -21.29
CA ALA A 155 -15.27 26.45 -21.70
C ALA A 155 -15.70 27.94 -21.79
N GLU A 156 -15.23 28.79 -20.87
CA GLU A 156 -15.47 30.25 -20.92
C GLU A 156 -14.76 30.92 -22.11
N GLU A 157 -13.56 30.49 -22.46
CA GLU A 157 -12.74 31.11 -23.53
C GLU A 157 -13.14 30.64 -24.94
N THR A 158 -13.50 29.37 -25.11
CA THR A 158 -13.71 28.76 -26.45
C THR A 158 -15.16 28.34 -26.72
N GLY A 159 -16.04 28.44 -25.73
CA GLY A 159 -17.35 27.83 -25.75
C GLY A 159 -17.28 26.40 -25.20
N ASP A 160 -18.41 25.91 -24.70
CA ASP A 160 -18.53 24.53 -24.21
C ASP A 160 -18.96 23.63 -25.39
N ASP A 161 -17.98 23.08 -26.09
CA ASP A 161 -18.20 22.20 -27.26
C ASP A 161 -19.10 20.99 -26.92
N ASP A 162 -18.98 20.45 -25.69
CA ASP A 162 -19.80 19.32 -25.23
C ASP A 162 -21.27 19.74 -25.03
N LEU A 163 -21.50 20.93 -24.49
CA LEU A 163 -22.83 21.48 -24.32
C LEU A 163 -23.46 21.84 -25.67
N GLU A 164 -22.69 22.39 -26.59
CA GLU A 164 -23.15 22.68 -27.95
C GLU A 164 -23.51 21.39 -28.70
N ALA A 165 -22.66 20.37 -28.62
CA ALA A 165 -22.93 19.06 -29.20
C ALA A 165 -24.17 18.40 -28.60
N TYR A 166 -24.35 18.47 -27.29
CA TYR A 166 -25.53 17.96 -26.61
C TYR A 166 -26.79 18.70 -27.04
N ASN A 167 -26.76 20.02 -27.10
CA ASN A 167 -27.89 20.83 -27.56
C ASN A 167 -28.24 20.56 -29.03
N ALA A 168 -27.22 20.36 -29.88
CA ALA A 168 -27.43 19.99 -31.28
C ALA A 168 -28.11 18.61 -31.41
N MET A 169 -27.68 17.63 -30.58
CA MET A 169 -28.30 16.30 -30.52
C MET A 169 -29.77 16.37 -30.07
N LEU A 170 -30.07 17.16 -29.03
CA LEU A 170 -31.44 17.38 -28.57
C LEU A 170 -32.32 18.03 -29.65
N ALA A 171 -31.76 19.01 -30.36
CA ALA A 171 -32.46 19.67 -31.45
C ALA A 171 -32.74 18.73 -32.64
N ALA A 172 -31.82 17.80 -32.95
CA ALA A 172 -32.00 16.76 -33.97
C ALA A 172 -33.11 15.77 -33.58
N MET A 173 -33.08 15.28 -32.34
CA MET A 173 -34.14 14.39 -31.82
C MET A 173 -35.53 15.07 -31.85
N ASN A 174 -35.62 16.36 -31.49
CA ASN A 174 -36.89 17.11 -31.58
C ASN A 174 -37.37 17.34 -33.00
N ARG A 175 -36.48 17.30 -34.01
CA ARG A 175 -36.86 17.38 -35.43
C ARG A 175 -37.26 16.01 -36.03
N GLY A 176 -37.11 14.92 -35.26
CA GLY A 176 -37.41 13.58 -35.75
C GLY A 176 -36.39 13.08 -36.82
N GLU A 177 -35.19 13.62 -36.81
CA GLU A 177 -34.07 13.19 -37.64
C GLU A 177 -33.35 12.09 -36.87
N ASP A 178 -33.65 10.77 -37.16
CA ASP A 178 -32.91 9.62 -36.64
C ASP A 178 -31.65 9.33 -37.48
#